data_c4877ed7ff1ddb74ae894d86412b042f
#
_entry.id   c4877ed7ff1ddb74ae894d86412b042f
#
_cell.length_a   1.000
_cell.length_b   1.000
_cell.length_c   1.000
_cell.angle_alpha   90.00
_cell.angle_beta   90.00
_cell.angle_gamma   90.00
#
_symmetry.space_group_name_H-M   'P 1'
#
loop_
_entity.id
_entity.type
_entity.pdbx_description
1 polymer ?
#
loop_
_entity_poly.entity_id
_entity_poly.type
_entity_poly.pdbx_seq_one_letter_code
_entity_poly.pdbx_strand_id
1 'polypeptide(L)'
;MTSFYTEKELSSLGLKKYGRNVKISRHASIYGAQNISIGDNVRIDDFCILSGHIELGSYIHIAAYSALYGGEAGIFISDFANLSSRISVYSVSDDYSGTTLTSPMIPDKN
;
A
#
# COMPACT_ATOMS: atom_id res chain seq x y z
N MET A 1 8.27 -15.65 -17.89
CA MET A 1 8.83 -14.46 -17.26
C MET A 1 7.77 -13.69 -16.50
N THR A 2 8.14 -13.16 -15.39
CA THR A 2 7.19 -12.44 -14.55
C THR A 2 7.66 -11.02 -14.33
N SER A 3 6.72 -10.09 -14.19
CA SER A 3 7.06 -8.73 -13.87
C SER A 3 7.11 -8.50 -12.35
N PHE A 4 6.96 -9.53 -11.56
CA PHE A 4 7.07 -9.38 -10.10
C PHE A 4 8.51 -9.51 -9.66
N TYR A 5 8.84 -8.80 -8.59
CA TYR A 5 10.14 -8.95 -7.95
C TYR A 5 10.31 -10.38 -7.44
N THR A 6 11.53 -10.88 -7.51
CA THR A 6 11.84 -12.16 -6.89
C THR A 6 11.93 -11.96 -5.38
N GLU A 7 11.96 -13.08 -4.65
CA GLU A 7 12.10 -13.03 -3.20
C GLU A 7 13.34 -12.26 -2.79
N LYS A 8 14.44 -12.52 -3.50
CA LYS A 8 15.68 -11.83 -3.19
C LYS A 8 15.56 -10.32 -3.43
N GLU A 9 14.89 -9.96 -4.50
CA GLU A 9 14.72 -8.55 -4.80
C GLU A 9 13.81 -7.88 -3.78
N LEU A 10 12.78 -8.58 -3.33
CA LEU A 10 11.91 -8.04 -2.29
C LEU A 10 12.70 -7.71 -1.04
N SER A 11 13.62 -8.59 -0.66
CA SER A 11 14.40 -8.36 0.54
C SER A 11 15.30 -7.13 0.40
N SER A 12 15.55 -6.70 -0.82
CA SER A 12 16.41 -5.54 -1.07
C SER A 12 15.63 -4.23 -1.20
N LEU A 13 14.31 -4.28 -1.18
CA LEU A 13 13.52 -3.08 -1.34
C LEU A 13 13.56 -2.18 -0.11
N GLY A 14 13.86 -2.74 1.04
CA GLY A 14 13.89 -1.96 2.26
C GLY A 14 12.57 -1.83 2.96
N LEU A 15 11.61 -2.70 2.65
CA LEU A 15 10.31 -2.69 3.32
C LEU A 15 10.50 -2.91 4.81
N LYS A 16 9.66 -2.27 5.61
CA LYS A 16 9.72 -2.44 7.06
C LYS A 16 9.52 -3.90 7.42
N LYS A 17 8.55 -4.53 6.80
CA LYS A 17 8.40 -5.97 6.88
C LYS A 17 7.46 -6.44 5.80
N TYR A 18 7.55 -7.71 5.46
CA TYR A 18 6.62 -8.32 4.52
C TYR A 18 6.52 -9.80 4.83
N GLY A 19 5.37 -10.39 4.50
CA GLY A 19 5.11 -11.77 4.80
C GLY A 19 5.45 -12.70 3.66
N ARG A 20 4.70 -13.77 3.54
CA ARG A 20 4.92 -14.78 2.52
C ARG A 20 4.02 -14.55 1.32
N ASN A 21 4.50 -15.00 0.16
CA ASN A 21 3.73 -14.94 -1.08
C ASN A 21 3.34 -13.51 -1.41
N VAL A 22 4.32 -12.60 -1.30
CA VAL A 22 4.12 -11.20 -1.65
C VAL A 22 4.59 -11.00 -3.08
N LYS A 23 3.73 -10.44 -3.90
CA LYS A 23 4.02 -10.20 -5.31
C LYS A 23 3.88 -8.72 -5.61
N ILE A 24 5.00 -8.06 -5.82
CA ILE A 24 5.02 -6.64 -6.14
C ILE A 24 5.61 -6.48 -7.53
N SER A 25 4.89 -5.79 -8.40
CA SER A 25 5.38 -5.55 -9.74
C SER A 25 6.65 -4.73 -9.72
N ARG A 26 7.58 -5.06 -10.62
CA ARG A 26 8.78 -4.25 -10.81
C ARG A 26 8.43 -2.86 -11.33
N HIS A 27 7.25 -2.69 -11.88
CA HIS A 27 6.82 -1.42 -12.42
C HIS A 27 6.04 -0.59 -11.40
N ALA A 28 5.94 -1.07 -10.17
CA ALA A 28 5.36 -0.27 -9.10
C ALA A 28 6.44 0.64 -8.53
N SER A 29 6.03 1.82 -8.10
CA SER A 29 6.96 2.78 -7.49
C SER A 29 6.73 2.79 -5.99
N ILE A 30 7.80 2.58 -5.24
CA ILE A 30 7.72 2.51 -3.80
C ILE A 30 8.65 3.56 -3.20
N TYR A 31 8.07 4.46 -2.45
CA TYR A 31 8.82 5.54 -1.81
C TYR A 31 8.68 5.41 -0.31
N GLY A 32 9.79 5.50 0.39
CA GLY A 32 9.77 5.38 1.84
C GLY A 32 9.45 3.96 2.28
N ALA A 33 10.07 2.97 1.62
CA ALA A 33 9.77 1.57 1.87
C ALA A 33 9.91 1.20 3.34
N GLN A 34 10.81 1.85 4.06
CA GLN A 34 11.05 1.55 5.46
C GLN A 34 9.83 1.84 6.33
N ASN A 35 8.84 2.51 5.79
CA ASN A 35 7.60 2.80 6.51
C ASN A 35 6.43 1.97 6.01
N ILE A 36 6.70 0.95 5.20
CA ILE A 36 5.65 0.14 4.59
C ILE A 36 5.74 -1.28 5.12
N SER A 37 4.63 -1.76 5.65
CA SER A 37 4.50 -3.14 6.14
C SER A 37 3.45 -3.87 5.31
N ILE A 38 3.74 -5.12 4.97
CA ILE A 38 2.88 -5.91 4.09
C ILE A 38 2.71 -7.29 4.69
N GLY A 39 1.47 -7.77 4.75
CA GLY A 39 1.20 -9.10 5.29
C GLY A 39 1.46 -10.20 4.28
N ASP A 40 0.76 -11.31 4.42
CA ASP A 40 0.91 -12.46 3.54
C ASP A 40 -0.05 -12.39 2.37
N ASN A 41 0.35 -12.99 1.24
CA ASN A 41 -0.54 -13.12 0.09
C ASN A 41 -1.06 -11.77 -0.38
N VAL A 42 -0.13 -10.88 -0.66
CA VAL A 42 -0.44 -9.54 -1.14
C VAL A 42 0.08 -9.42 -2.56
N ARG A 43 -0.74 -8.86 -3.44
CA ARG A 43 -0.34 -8.65 -4.82
C ARG A 43 -0.53 -7.19 -5.18
N ILE A 44 0.52 -6.58 -5.69
CA ILE A 44 0.51 -5.19 -6.12
C ILE A 44 0.89 -5.15 -7.58
N ASP A 45 -0.03 -4.73 -8.42
CA ASP A 45 0.13 -4.80 -9.86
C ASP A 45 0.93 -3.63 -10.43
N ASP A 46 1.01 -3.58 -11.76
CA ASP A 46 1.87 -2.63 -12.45
C ASP A 46 1.43 -1.19 -12.21
N PHE A 47 2.41 -0.32 -12.15
CA PHE A 47 2.21 1.12 -12.13
C PHE A 47 1.43 1.62 -10.94
N CYS A 48 1.50 0.88 -9.85
CA CYS A 48 0.99 1.37 -8.58
C CYS A 48 2.04 2.24 -7.91
N ILE A 49 1.59 3.13 -7.04
CA ILE A 49 2.47 3.97 -6.25
C ILE A 49 2.16 3.74 -4.79
N LEU A 50 3.18 3.44 -4.00
CA LEU A 50 3.04 3.35 -2.56
C LEU A 50 4.04 4.31 -1.96
N SER A 51 3.56 5.22 -1.14
CA SER A 51 4.41 6.27 -0.59
C SER A 51 4.05 6.55 0.85
N GLY A 52 5.06 6.65 1.70
CA GLY A 52 4.86 7.02 3.08
C GLY A 52 4.46 5.84 3.93
N HIS A 53 3.80 6.14 5.04
CA HIS A 53 3.44 5.11 6.02
C HIS A 53 2.23 4.32 5.54
N ILE A 54 2.41 3.04 5.28
CA ILE A 54 1.35 2.16 4.78
C ILE A 54 1.46 0.82 5.49
N GLU A 55 0.32 0.33 5.98
CA GLU A 55 0.28 -1.01 6.58
C GLU A 55 -0.81 -1.80 5.89
N LEU A 56 -0.40 -2.84 5.20
CA LEU A 56 -1.31 -3.73 4.50
C LEU A 56 -1.41 -5.04 5.25
N GLY A 57 -2.62 -5.51 5.47
CA GLY A 57 -2.82 -6.83 6.05
C GLY A 57 -2.54 -7.91 5.04
N SER A 58 -3.25 -9.03 5.15
CA SER A 58 -3.04 -10.19 4.29
C SER A 58 -4.19 -10.35 3.32
N TYR A 59 -3.91 -11.07 2.22
CA TYR A 59 -4.92 -11.37 1.20
C TYR A 59 -5.46 -10.08 0.58
N ILE A 60 -4.53 -9.23 0.13
CA ILE A 60 -4.87 -7.94 -0.44
C ILE A 60 -4.40 -7.91 -1.89
N HIS A 61 -5.24 -7.37 -2.75
CA HIS A 61 -4.87 -7.16 -4.14
C HIS A 61 -5.07 -5.69 -4.48
N ILE A 62 -4.00 -5.05 -4.91
CA ILE A 62 -4.04 -3.67 -5.36
C ILE A 62 -3.84 -3.68 -6.86
N ALA A 63 -4.90 -3.34 -7.59
CA ALA A 63 -4.88 -3.43 -9.03
C ALA A 63 -4.08 -2.30 -9.65
N ALA A 64 -3.76 -2.45 -10.91
CA ALA A 64 -2.84 -1.56 -11.61
C ALA A 64 -3.29 -0.09 -11.56
N TYR A 65 -2.32 0.79 -11.58
CA TYR A 65 -2.53 2.25 -11.62
C TYR A 65 -3.20 2.81 -10.36
N SER A 66 -3.12 2.10 -9.27
CA SER A 66 -3.63 2.63 -8.00
C SER A 66 -2.49 3.29 -7.24
N ALA A 67 -2.83 4.24 -6.39
CA ALA A 67 -1.82 4.97 -5.65
C ALA A 67 -2.24 5.14 -4.21
N LEU A 68 -1.32 4.86 -3.30
CA LEU A 68 -1.53 5.01 -1.87
C LEU A 68 -0.52 6.01 -1.35
N TYR A 69 -1.00 7.14 -0.87
CA TYR A 69 -0.15 8.20 -0.33
C TYR A 69 -0.38 8.28 1.16
N GLY A 70 0.44 7.58 1.92
CA GLY A 70 0.25 7.45 3.36
C GLY A 70 0.73 8.62 4.18
N GLY A 71 1.73 9.35 3.67
CA GLY A 71 2.28 10.44 4.44
C GLY A 71 2.77 9.98 5.79
N GLU A 72 2.63 10.82 6.78
CA GLU A 72 3.03 10.47 8.14
C GLU A 72 1.89 9.80 8.90
N ALA A 73 0.66 10.20 8.62
CA ALA A 73 -0.47 9.65 9.35
C ALA A 73 -0.72 8.18 9.02
N GLY A 74 -0.51 7.81 7.78
CA GLY A 74 -0.58 6.41 7.41
C GLY A 74 -1.89 5.99 6.79
N ILE A 75 -1.80 4.90 6.03
CA ILE A 75 -2.94 4.21 5.46
C ILE A 75 -2.90 2.79 6.00
N PHE A 76 -4.03 2.33 6.52
CA PHE A 76 -4.12 1.01 7.12
C PHE A 76 -5.22 0.23 6.41
N ILE A 77 -4.82 -0.84 5.73
CA ILE A 77 -5.77 -1.65 4.98
C ILE A 77 -5.83 -3.04 5.61
N SER A 78 -7.04 -3.42 6.02
CA SER A 78 -7.23 -4.69 6.71
C SER A 78 -7.20 -5.87 5.74
N ASP A 79 -7.18 -7.07 6.30
CA ASP A 79 -7.14 -8.29 5.51
C ASP A 79 -8.31 -8.38 4.54
N PHE A 80 -8.06 -9.07 3.44
CA PHE A 80 -9.09 -9.40 2.44
C PHE A 80 -9.66 -8.20 1.70
N ALA A 81 -8.88 -7.15 1.57
CA ALA A 81 -9.32 -5.97 0.83
C ALA A 81 -8.82 -6.03 -0.61
N ASN A 82 -9.61 -5.49 -1.50
CA ASN A 82 -9.22 -5.36 -2.90
C ASN A 82 -9.41 -3.93 -3.33
N LEU A 83 -8.39 -3.38 -3.96
CA LEU A 83 -8.51 -2.06 -4.55
C LEU A 83 -8.59 -2.21 -6.05
N SER A 84 -9.65 -1.69 -6.64
CA SER A 84 -9.80 -1.68 -8.08
C SER A 84 -8.73 -0.78 -8.70
N SER A 85 -8.55 -0.93 -10.01
CA SER A 85 -7.54 -0.13 -10.68
C SER A 85 -7.91 1.35 -10.63
N ARG A 86 -6.90 2.19 -10.71
CA ARG A 86 -7.02 3.64 -10.79
C ARG A 86 -7.67 4.27 -9.56
N ILE A 87 -7.43 3.67 -8.39
CA ILE A 87 -7.90 4.24 -7.15
C ILE A 87 -6.75 4.98 -6.50
N SER A 88 -7.03 6.18 -5.99
CA SER A 88 -6.05 6.94 -5.25
C SER A 88 -6.53 7.13 -3.84
N VAL A 89 -5.69 6.79 -2.88
CA VAL A 89 -6.01 6.90 -1.47
C VAL A 89 -5.00 7.83 -0.83
N TYR A 90 -5.49 8.80 -0.10
CA TYR A 90 -4.64 9.76 0.59
C TYR A 90 -4.90 9.70 2.08
N SER A 91 -3.84 9.80 2.84
CA SER A 91 -3.96 9.99 4.27
C SER A 91 -3.79 11.46 4.56
N VAL A 92 -4.71 12.01 5.31
CA VAL A 92 -4.67 13.42 5.64
C VAL A 92 -4.23 13.56 7.08
N SER A 93 -3.21 14.37 7.30
CA SER A 93 -2.69 14.57 8.62
C SER A 93 -2.71 16.04 8.92
N ASP A 94 -3.81 16.53 9.39
CA ASP A 94 -3.89 17.91 9.80
C ASP A 94 -4.36 17.93 11.24
N ASP A 95 -5.35 18.72 11.54
CA ASP A 95 -5.80 18.82 12.91
C ASP A 95 -6.63 17.64 13.36
N TYR A 96 -6.90 16.73 12.47
CA TYR A 96 -7.75 15.60 12.82
C TYR A 96 -6.92 14.40 13.15
N SER A 97 -6.09 14.53 14.15
CA SER A 97 -5.24 13.44 14.53
C SER A 97 -6.09 12.22 14.88
N GLY A 98 -5.56 11.08 14.63
CA GLY A 98 -6.29 9.86 14.88
C GLY A 98 -7.29 9.50 13.81
N THR A 99 -7.36 10.28 12.76
CA THR A 99 -8.26 9.95 11.66
C THR A 99 -7.80 8.67 11.00
N THR A 100 -8.72 7.74 10.86
CA THR A 100 -8.45 6.56 10.08
C THR A 100 -9.18 6.69 8.77
N LEU A 101 -8.51 6.25 7.76
CA LEU A 101 -9.10 6.33 6.44
C LEU A 101 -9.94 5.11 6.21
N THR A 102 -11.18 5.21 6.57
CA THR A 102 -12.09 4.11 6.29
C THR A 102 -12.77 4.33 4.97
N SER A 103 -12.88 5.56 4.59
CA SER A 103 -13.47 5.90 3.31
C SER A 103 -12.85 7.19 2.85
N PRO A 104 -12.35 7.23 1.63
CA PRO A 104 -11.75 8.45 1.13
C PRO A 104 -12.73 9.60 1.03
N MET A 105 -13.98 9.27 1.10
CA MET A 105 -14.98 10.30 0.92
C MET A 105 -15.46 10.91 2.19
N ILE A 106 -14.90 10.56 3.29
CA ILE A 106 -15.35 11.15 4.53
C ILE A 106 -15.08 12.59 4.47
N PRO A 107 -15.89 13.33 4.59
CA PRO A 107 -15.66 14.71 4.55
C PRO A 107 -16.21 15.40 5.71
N ASP A 108 -16.35 15.38 5.69
CA ASP A 108 -16.99 16.03 6.19
C ASP A 108 -17.61 15.96 7.11
N LYS A 109 -17.62 16.02 7.31
CA LYS A 109 -18.16 16.16 7.98
C LYS A 109 -18.30 16.73 8.55
N ASN A 110 -18.37 16.95 8.25
CA ASN A 110 -18.58 17.54 8.62
C ASN A 110 -18.66 17.69 9.07
#